data_6b6ca81ed811030b1f05848df5812e37
#
_entry.id   6b6ca81ed811030b1f05848df5812e37
#
_cell.length_a   1.000
_cell.length_b   1.000
_cell.length_c   1.000
_cell.angle_alpha   90.00
_cell.angle_beta   90.00
_cell.angle_gamma   90.00
#
_symmetry.space_group_name_H-M   'P 1'
#
loop_
_entity.id
_entity.type
_entity.pdbx_description
1 polymer ?
#
loop_
_entity_poly.entity_id
_entity_poly.type
_entity_poly.pdbx_seq_one_letter_code
_entity_poly.pdbx_strand_id
1 'polypeptide(L)'
;HQNYLMRNPNGYCPDHSTGVKFVEKASSVDFGESIEPLGGKEIIVIGPEVEGTCLFCLEFERKVTSKYNGTIPLRSSPASALKGFNIQTPTWATPTIIFIDEGKEIWSHQGIMSSEEFYKALGEFKLGVGSEAYNVAFNEGTDKRFCVQYQIFKDTPEGIFIDKLSGRPLFDTAYRFDSKSGWLSFTQPVANEVYEKIDTSYGMTRTEIRSVSSDIHLGHVFNDGPNGLPRYCINATVLEFVPRGEV
;
A
#
# COMPACT_ATOMS: atom_id res chain seq x y z
N HIS A 1 14.53 20.34 -21.89
CA HIS A 1 14.55 20.89 -23.26
C HIS A 1 13.17 20.81 -23.94
N GLN A 2 12.51 19.67 -23.98
CA GLN A 2 11.19 19.51 -24.64
C GLN A 2 10.12 20.49 -24.11
N ASN A 3 10.07 20.71 -22.81
CA ASN A 3 9.11 21.66 -22.21
C ASN A 3 9.42 23.14 -22.50
N TYR A 4 10.68 23.47 -22.79
CA TYR A 4 11.07 24.83 -23.14
C TYR A 4 10.50 25.25 -24.51
N LEU A 5 10.62 24.39 -25.51
CA LEU A 5 10.12 24.67 -26.87
C LEU A 5 8.59 24.65 -26.94
N MET A 6 7.90 23.84 -26.11
CA MET A 6 6.43 23.89 -25.99
C MET A 6 5.93 25.23 -25.46
N ARG A 7 6.67 25.85 -24.52
CA ARG A 7 6.32 27.16 -23.93
C ARG A 7 6.82 28.35 -24.76
N ASN A 8 7.82 28.11 -25.61
CA ASN A 8 8.46 29.12 -26.46
C ASN A 8 8.59 28.57 -27.88
N PRO A 9 7.52 28.57 -28.67
CA PRO A 9 7.52 27.98 -30.04
C PRO A 9 8.58 28.55 -30.95
N ASN A 10 9.02 29.79 -30.70
CA ASN A 10 10.08 30.50 -31.44
C ASN A 10 11.39 30.56 -30.64
N GLY A 11 11.54 29.78 -29.57
CA GLY A 11 12.74 29.75 -28.74
C GLY A 11 13.90 29.09 -29.47
N TYR A 12 15.11 29.67 -29.35
CA TYR A 12 16.32 29.11 -29.93
C TYR A 12 16.84 27.97 -29.06
N CYS A 13 16.99 26.78 -29.66
CA CYS A 13 17.69 25.64 -29.07
C CYS A 13 19.03 25.46 -29.79
N PRO A 14 20.19 25.56 -29.11
CA PRO A 14 21.50 25.42 -29.74
C PRO A 14 21.88 24.01 -30.16
N ASP A 15 21.11 22.98 -29.74
CA ASP A 15 21.33 21.62 -30.21
C ASP A 15 20.79 21.47 -31.62
N HIS A 16 21.73 21.36 -32.55
CA HIS A 16 21.46 21.20 -33.97
C HIS A 16 20.52 20.02 -34.22
N SER A 17 19.53 20.30 -35.03
CA SER A 17 18.41 19.44 -35.38
C SER A 17 18.80 17.96 -35.55
N THR A 18 18.20 17.11 -34.76
CA THR A 18 18.24 15.66 -34.95
C THR A 18 17.37 15.18 -36.11
N GLY A 19 16.82 16.10 -36.92
CA GLY A 19 15.92 15.77 -38.04
C GLY A 19 14.52 15.32 -37.60
N VAL A 20 14.20 15.35 -36.30
CA VAL A 20 12.87 15.01 -35.80
C VAL A 20 11.92 16.15 -36.11
N LYS A 21 11.03 15.96 -37.06
CA LYS A 21 9.88 16.84 -37.26
C LYS A 21 8.88 16.59 -36.14
N PHE A 22 8.58 17.62 -35.34
CA PHE A 22 7.45 17.56 -34.44
C PHE A 22 6.17 17.39 -35.28
N VAL A 23 5.48 16.28 -35.09
CA VAL A 23 4.14 16.11 -35.64
C VAL A 23 3.26 17.13 -34.95
N GLU A 24 2.69 18.07 -35.70
CA GLU A 24 1.69 18.99 -35.18
C GLU A 24 0.58 18.19 -34.56
N LYS A 25 0.32 18.54 -33.27
CA LYS A 25 -0.88 18.22 -32.51
C LYS A 25 -1.46 16.84 -32.81
N ALA A 26 -1.09 15.85 -32.03
CA ALA A 26 -1.98 14.72 -31.84
C ALA A 26 -3.37 15.32 -31.51
N SER A 27 -4.34 15.09 -32.39
CA SER A 27 -5.75 15.31 -32.13
C SER A 27 -6.04 14.82 -30.72
N SER A 28 -6.82 15.60 -29.97
CA SER A 28 -7.30 15.27 -28.62
C SER A 28 -7.45 13.77 -28.47
N VAL A 29 -6.46 13.14 -27.83
CA VAL A 29 -6.60 11.76 -27.38
C VAL A 29 -7.73 11.84 -26.37
N ASP A 30 -8.82 11.16 -26.66
CA ASP A 30 -9.95 11.00 -25.75
C ASP A 30 -9.41 10.16 -24.59
N PHE A 31 -8.85 10.85 -23.61
CA PHE A 31 -8.47 10.23 -22.34
C PHE A 31 -9.77 9.85 -21.68
N GLY A 32 -10.05 8.55 -21.64
CA GLY A 32 -11.24 7.93 -21.10
C GLY A 32 -11.89 8.71 -19.95
N GLU A 33 -13.08 8.33 -19.57
CA GLU A 33 -13.95 9.03 -18.62
C GLU A 33 -13.18 9.76 -17.51
N SER A 34 -13.50 11.05 -17.32
CA SER A 34 -12.95 11.83 -16.21
C SER A 34 -13.27 11.15 -14.90
N ILE A 35 -12.32 11.13 -13.97
CA ILE A 35 -12.54 10.60 -12.63
C ILE A 35 -12.87 11.72 -11.66
N GLU A 36 -13.84 11.46 -10.79
CA GLU A 36 -14.29 12.35 -9.71
C GLU A 36 -14.00 11.70 -8.35
N PRO A 37 -13.97 12.48 -7.24
CA PRO A 37 -13.81 11.94 -5.90
C PRO A 37 -14.88 10.89 -5.57
N LEU A 38 -14.44 9.77 -4.95
CA LEU A 38 -15.37 8.72 -4.50
C LEU A 38 -16.13 9.09 -3.22
N GLY A 39 -15.69 10.16 -2.54
CA GLY A 39 -16.08 10.43 -1.15
C GLY A 39 -15.30 9.54 -0.16
N GLY A 40 -14.81 10.13 0.93
CA GLY A 40 -13.93 9.44 1.86
C GLY A 40 -12.48 9.31 1.40
N LYS A 41 -11.77 8.34 1.98
CA LYS A 41 -10.34 8.13 1.71
C LYS A 41 -10.10 7.39 0.40
N GLU A 42 -9.20 7.90 -0.42
CA GLU A 42 -8.72 7.26 -1.65
C GLU A 42 -7.27 7.66 -1.97
N ILE A 43 -6.64 6.89 -2.84
CA ILE A 43 -5.27 7.12 -3.32
C ILE A 43 -5.34 7.38 -4.81
N ILE A 44 -4.77 8.51 -5.25
CA ILE A 44 -4.62 8.85 -6.67
C ILE A 44 -3.14 8.76 -7.03
N VAL A 45 -2.84 8.01 -8.07
CA VAL A 45 -1.51 7.96 -8.67
C VAL A 45 -1.58 8.67 -10.02
N ILE A 46 -1.01 9.86 -10.10
CA ILE A 46 -0.96 10.63 -11.34
C ILE A 46 0.13 10.06 -12.22
N GLY A 47 -0.27 9.53 -13.35
CA GLY A 47 0.60 9.03 -14.42
C GLY A 47 0.79 10.05 -15.55
N PRO A 48 1.52 9.65 -16.61
CA PRO A 48 1.75 10.49 -17.79
C PRO A 48 0.46 10.63 -18.62
N GLU A 49 0.35 11.72 -19.36
CA GLU A 49 -0.74 11.96 -20.30
C GLU A 49 -0.76 10.96 -21.48
N VAL A 50 0.37 10.33 -21.75
CA VAL A 50 0.50 9.27 -22.77
C VAL A 50 1.02 8.01 -22.09
N GLU A 51 0.22 6.95 -22.16
CA GLU A 51 0.55 5.66 -21.54
C GLU A 51 1.92 5.13 -21.99
N GLY A 52 2.67 4.52 -21.06
CA GLY A 52 3.98 3.91 -21.34
C GLY A 52 5.15 4.90 -21.44
N THR A 53 4.94 6.21 -21.35
CA THR A 53 6.03 7.21 -21.50
C THR A 53 6.78 7.50 -20.19
N CYS A 54 6.32 6.98 -19.04
CA CYS A 54 6.92 7.23 -17.74
C CYS A 54 7.52 5.94 -17.17
N LEU A 55 8.83 5.77 -17.26
CA LEU A 55 9.53 4.59 -16.71
C LEU A 55 9.39 4.46 -15.20
N PHE A 56 9.41 5.58 -14.48
CA PHE A 56 9.22 5.59 -13.02
C PHE A 56 7.79 5.19 -12.62
N CYS A 57 6.79 5.53 -13.45
CA CYS A 57 5.42 5.10 -13.22
C CYS A 57 5.28 3.58 -13.38
N LEU A 58 5.87 2.99 -14.41
CA LEU A 58 5.90 1.55 -14.64
C LEU A 58 6.62 0.81 -13.49
N GLU A 59 7.71 1.38 -12.99
CA GLU A 59 8.44 0.80 -11.86
C GLU A 59 7.59 0.84 -10.58
N PHE A 60 6.93 1.94 -10.28
CA PHE A 60 6.03 2.09 -9.14
C PHE A 60 4.82 1.15 -9.26
N GLU A 61 4.24 1.04 -10.45
CA GLU A 61 3.17 0.09 -10.73
C GLU A 61 3.60 -1.35 -10.42
N ARG A 62 4.71 -1.79 -10.97
CA ARG A 62 5.23 -3.14 -10.75
C ARG A 62 5.55 -3.43 -9.28
N LYS A 63 6.06 -2.45 -8.52
CA LYS A 63 6.47 -2.63 -7.13
C LYS A 63 5.33 -2.48 -6.13
N VAL A 64 4.37 -1.61 -6.41
CA VAL A 64 3.34 -1.18 -5.46
C VAL A 64 1.93 -1.40 -6.01
N THR A 65 1.51 -0.65 -7.04
CA THR A 65 0.09 -0.56 -7.38
C THR A 65 -0.50 -1.86 -7.90
N SER A 66 0.25 -2.66 -8.68
CA SER A 66 -0.19 -3.97 -9.17
C SER A 66 -0.34 -5.04 -8.07
N LYS A 67 0.25 -4.82 -6.90
CA LYS A 67 0.19 -5.73 -5.75
C LYS A 67 -0.74 -5.24 -4.65
N TYR A 68 -1.16 -3.99 -4.75
CA TYR A 68 -2.04 -3.37 -3.78
C TYR A 68 -3.47 -3.88 -3.95
N ASN A 69 -4.04 -4.38 -2.86
CA ASN A 69 -5.43 -4.85 -2.77
C ASN A 69 -6.08 -4.35 -1.46
N GLY A 70 -5.61 -3.20 -0.95
CA GLY A 70 -6.09 -2.63 0.30
C GLY A 70 -7.51 -2.06 0.18
N THR A 71 -8.13 -1.83 1.33
CA THR A 71 -9.52 -1.32 1.42
C THR A 71 -9.68 0.16 1.04
N ILE A 72 -8.60 0.95 1.05
CA ILE A 72 -8.62 2.32 0.50
C ILE A 72 -8.47 2.20 -1.02
N PRO A 73 -9.45 2.67 -1.83
CA PRO A 73 -9.34 2.61 -3.29
C PRO A 73 -8.08 3.29 -3.80
N LEU A 74 -7.34 2.62 -4.71
CA LEU A 74 -6.21 3.19 -5.41
C LEU A 74 -6.55 3.26 -6.91
N ARG A 75 -6.46 4.45 -7.48
CA ARG A 75 -6.76 4.73 -8.89
C ARG A 75 -5.59 5.45 -9.55
N SER A 76 -5.22 5.01 -10.76
CA SER A 76 -4.23 5.71 -11.58
C SER A 76 -4.93 6.52 -12.66
N SER A 77 -4.46 7.76 -12.90
CA SER A 77 -5.06 8.66 -13.87
C SER A 77 -4.06 9.71 -14.35
N PRO A 78 -4.13 10.20 -15.59
CA PRO A 78 -3.45 11.43 -15.97
C PRO A 78 -4.08 12.63 -15.26
N ALA A 79 -3.30 13.68 -15.05
CA ALA A 79 -3.78 14.88 -14.35
C ALA A 79 -4.97 15.56 -15.05
N SER A 80 -5.00 15.51 -16.38
CA SER A 80 -6.08 16.13 -17.19
C SER A 80 -7.45 15.49 -16.99
N ALA A 81 -7.51 14.24 -16.53
CA ALA A 81 -8.75 13.50 -16.29
C ALA A 81 -9.36 13.76 -14.90
N LEU A 82 -8.61 14.39 -13.98
CA LEU A 82 -9.08 14.66 -12.62
C LEU A 82 -10.09 15.82 -12.60
N LYS A 83 -11.30 15.58 -12.07
CA LYS A 83 -12.34 16.60 -11.90
C LYS A 83 -12.87 16.60 -10.48
N GLY A 84 -13.08 17.80 -9.93
CA GLY A 84 -13.69 17.94 -8.59
C GLY A 84 -12.76 17.67 -7.42
N PHE A 85 -11.49 17.35 -7.66
CA PHE A 85 -10.48 17.20 -6.61
C PHE A 85 -9.89 18.56 -6.21
N ASN A 86 -9.67 18.75 -4.92
CA ASN A 86 -8.91 19.89 -4.39
C ASN A 86 -7.46 19.45 -4.13
N ILE A 87 -6.66 19.48 -5.20
CA ILE A 87 -5.25 19.12 -5.20
C ILE A 87 -4.42 20.39 -5.22
N GLN A 88 -3.43 20.48 -4.31
CA GLN A 88 -2.52 21.61 -4.16
C GLN A 88 -1.15 21.33 -4.76
N THR A 89 -0.74 20.06 -4.73
CA THR A 89 0.55 19.63 -5.29
C THR A 89 0.56 19.78 -6.81
N PRO A 90 1.61 20.37 -7.38
CA PRO A 90 1.77 20.45 -8.82
C PRO A 90 1.77 19.05 -9.46
N THR A 91 0.97 18.85 -10.49
CA THR A 91 0.75 17.51 -11.11
C THR A 91 1.57 17.27 -12.38
N TRP A 92 2.58 18.11 -12.64
CA TRP A 92 3.44 18.00 -13.84
C TRP A 92 4.51 16.92 -13.74
N ALA A 93 4.87 16.49 -12.51
CA ALA A 93 5.81 15.39 -12.30
C ALA A 93 5.06 14.06 -12.22
N THR A 94 5.64 12.99 -12.81
CA THR A 94 5.04 11.65 -12.79
C THR A 94 6.05 10.59 -12.40
N PRO A 95 5.67 9.64 -11.53
CA PRO A 95 4.39 9.57 -10.83
C PRO A 95 4.26 10.68 -9.76
N THR A 96 3.03 11.12 -9.49
CA THR A 96 2.69 11.86 -8.27
C THR A 96 1.65 11.04 -7.51
N ILE A 97 1.94 10.67 -6.28
CA ILE A 97 1.07 9.89 -5.40
C ILE A 97 0.36 10.87 -4.46
N ILE A 98 -0.96 10.82 -4.39
CA ILE A 98 -1.76 11.73 -3.58
C ILE A 98 -2.74 10.93 -2.73
N PHE A 99 -2.74 11.17 -1.43
CA PHE A 99 -3.76 10.65 -0.52
C PHE A 99 -4.85 11.71 -0.35
N ILE A 100 -6.07 11.31 -0.66
CA ILE A 100 -7.27 12.15 -0.71
C ILE A 100 -8.21 11.73 0.42
N ASP A 101 -8.84 12.71 1.07
CA ASP A 101 -9.96 12.49 1.96
C ASP A 101 -11.06 13.51 1.63
N GLU A 102 -12.29 13.03 1.38
CA GLU A 102 -13.43 13.85 0.94
C GLU A 102 -13.06 14.78 -0.24
N GLY A 103 -12.34 14.25 -1.23
CA GLY A 103 -11.92 14.99 -2.43
C GLY A 103 -10.79 16.00 -2.22
N LYS A 104 -10.21 16.09 -1.01
CA LYS A 104 -9.12 17.02 -0.68
C LYS A 104 -7.81 16.26 -0.52
N GLU A 105 -6.74 16.84 -1.03
CA GLU A 105 -5.38 16.38 -0.77
C GLU A 105 -5.05 16.47 0.73
N ILE A 106 -4.64 15.35 1.31
CA ILE A 106 -4.15 15.24 2.69
C ILE A 106 -2.63 15.12 2.72
N TRP A 107 -2.08 14.39 1.76
CA TRP A 107 -0.66 14.14 1.62
C TRP A 107 -0.31 13.84 0.17
N SER A 108 0.92 14.14 -0.24
CA SER A 108 1.40 13.86 -1.58
C SER A 108 2.90 13.62 -1.63
N HIS A 109 3.33 12.90 -2.66
CA HIS A 109 4.73 12.70 -3.02
C HIS A 109 4.90 12.77 -4.53
N GLN A 110 5.90 13.53 -4.99
CA GLN A 110 6.25 13.64 -6.40
C GLN A 110 7.49 12.79 -6.72
N GLY A 111 7.43 12.02 -7.78
CA GLY A 111 8.50 11.13 -8.20
C GLY A 111 8.34 9.71 -7.68
N ILE A 112 9.39 8.91 -7.90
CA ILE A 112 9.42 7.52 -7.46
C ILE A 112 9.55 7.45 -5.93
N MET A 113 8.83 6.51 -5.33
CA MET A 113 9.02 6.13 -3.94
C MET A 113 9.12 4.61 -3.82
N SER A 114 9.79 4.14 -2.79
CA SER A 114 9.88 2.72 -2.48
C SER A 114 8.55 2.17 -1.95
N SER A 115 8.39 0.85 -1.99
CA SER A 115 7.25 0.19 -1.37
C SER A 115 7.17 0.47 0.14
N GLU A 116 8.31 0.48 0.83
CA GLU A 116 8.39 0.78 2.26
C GLU A 116 7.90 2.20 2.57
N GLU A 117 8.39 3.21 1.83
CA GLU A 117 7.94 4.60 1.99
C GLU A 117 6.45 4.75 1.71
N PHE A 118 5.94 4.10 0.66
CA PHE A 118 4.51 4.11 0.33
C PHE A 118 3.66 3.52 1.47
N TYR A 119 3.99 2.33 1.95
CA TYR A 119 3.18 1.70 3.01
C TYR A 119 3.33 2.40 4.35
N LYS A 120 4.47 3.04 4.64
CA LYS A 120 4.61 3.89 5.82
C LYS A 120 3.69 5.10 5.74
N ALA A 121 3.70 5.83 4.63
CA ALA A 121 2.80 6.97 4.42
C ALA A 121 1.31 6.53 4.43
N LEU A 122 1.00 5.39 3.82
CA LEU A 122 -0.35 4.81 3.87
C LEU A 122 -0.75 4.43 5.30
N GLY A 123 0.18 3.90 6.10
CA GLY A 123 -0.04 3.61 7.51
C GLY A 123 -0.36 4.87 8.32
N GLU A 124 0.36 5.96 8.09
CA GLU A 124 0.07 7.26 8.69
C GLU A 124 -1.34 7.75 8.33
N PHE A 125 -1.71 7.64 7.05
CA PHE A 125 -3.01 8.06 6.54
C PHE A 125 -4.17 7.16 6.99
N LYS A 126 -3.99 5.82 6.97
CA LYS A 126 -5.05 4.85 7.27
C LYS A 126 -5.20 4.60 8.76
N LEU A 127 -4.09 4.36 9.47
CA LEU A 127 -4.09 3.94 10.88
C LEU A 127 -4.02 5.14 11.83
N GLY A 128 -3.39 6.22 11.41
CA GLY A 128 -3.10 7.39 12.23
C GLY A 128 -1.85 7.21 13.09
N VAL A 129 -0.96 8.18 13.03
CA VAL A 129 0.28 8.21 13.83
C VAL A 129 -0.06 8.13 15.33
N GLY A 130 0.63 7.23 16.05
CA GLY A 130 0.44 7.04 17.50
C GLY A 130 -0.74 6.13 17.87
N SER A 131 -1.55 5.66 16.93
CA SER A 131 -2.56 4.62 17.21
C SER A 131 -1.89 3.28 17.60
N GLU A 132 -2.63 2.40 18.28
CA GLU A 132 -2.14 1.06 18.65
C GLU A 132 -1.71 0.28 17.39
N ALA A 133 -2.55 0.28 16.35
CA ALA A 133 -2.26 -0.40 15.09
C ALA A 133 -1.01 0.17 14.38
N TYR A 134 -0.82 1.50 14.37
CA TYR A 134 0.37 2.12 13.80
C TYR A 134 1.63 1.74 14.58
N ASN A 135 1.56 1.76 15.92
CA ASN A 135 2.69 1.38 16.77
C ASN A 135 3.07 -0.09 16.60
N VAL A 136 2.08 -0.98 16.46
CA VAL A 136 2.34 -2.40 16.15
C VAL A 136 2.99 -2.53 14.77
N ALA A 137 2.42 -1.91 13.74
CA ALA A 137 2.88 -2.05 12.36
C ALA A 137 4.32 -1.56 12.13
N PHE A 138 4.68 -0.39 12.70
CA PHE A 138 5.90 0.34 12.32
C PHE A 138 6.90 0.54 13.46
N ASN A 139 6.50 0.33 14.72
CA ASN A 139 7.37 0.49 15.89
C ASN A 139 7.56 -0.83 16.66
N GLU A 140 7.32 -1.97 16.00
CA GLU A 140 7.46 -3.32 16.57
C GLU A 140 6.71 -3.48 17.90
N GLY A 141 5.55 -2.79 18.01
CA GLY A 141 4.67 -2.88 19.17
C GLY A 141 3.98 -4.23 19.27
N THR A 142 3.33 -4.46 20.39
CA THR A 142 2.55 -5.68 20.63
C THR A 142 1.18 -5.30 21.13
N ASP A 143 0.13 -5.90 20.56
CA ASP A 143 -1.24 -5.77 21.04
C ASP A 143 -1.36 -6.17 22.51
N LYS A 144 -2.23 -5.51 23.24
CA LYS A 144 -2.59 -5.98 24.59
C LYS A 144 -3.24 -7.36 24.49
N ARG A 145 -2.89 -8.24 25.42
CA ARG A 145 -3.53 -9.56 25.52
C ARG A 145 -5.05 -9.40 25.61
N PHE A 146 -5.77 -10.20 24.82
CA PHE A 146 -7.23 -10.16 24.74
C PHE A 146 -7.79 -8.79 24.35
N CYS A 147 -7.06 -8.01 23.51
CA CYS A 147 -7.51 -6.72 23.02
C CYS A 147 -8.86 -6.83 22.29
N VAL A 148 -9.54 -5.69 22.08
CA VAL A 148 -10.87 -5.66 21.43
C VAL A 148 -10.83 -6.35 20.06
N GLN A 149 -9.79 -6.07 19.26
CA GLN A 149 -9.66 -6.67 17.92
C GLN A 149 -9.48 -8.19 17.97
N TYR A 150 -8.72 -8.71 18.96
CA TYR A 150 -8.63 -10.15 19.20
C TYR A 150 -10.01 -10.75 19.53
N GLN A 151 -10.80 -10.10 20.39
CA GLN A 151 -12.14 -10.62 20.75
C GLN A 151 -13.07 -10.68 19.54
N ILE A 152 -12.96 -9.73 18.61
CA ILE A 152 -13.74 -9.73 17.36
C ILE A 152 -13.28 -10.87 16.45
N PHE A 153 -11.99 -11.13 16.36
CA PHE A 153 -11.42 -12.04 15.36
C PHE A 153 -11.30 -13.49 15.82
N LYS A 154 -11.24 -13.78 17.12
CA LYS A 154 -10.99 -15.14 17.63
C LYS A 154 -12.04 -16.17 17.20
N ASP A 155 -13.28 -15.76 16.98
CA ASP A 155 -14.42 -16.61 16.64
C ASP A 155 -15.02 -16.29 15.26
N THR A 156 -14.28 -15.60 14.37
CA THR A 156 -14.73 -15.37 12.99
C THR A 156 -14.98 -16.67 12.25
N PRO A 157 -15.92 -16.70 11.28
CA PRO A 157 -16.18 -17.89 10.46
C PRO A 157 -14.95 -18.24 9.61
N GLU A 158 -15.10 -19.22 8.69
CA GLU A 158 -14.07 -19.52 7.71
C GLU A 158 -13.76 -18.30 6.83
N GLY A 159 -12.46 -18.04 6.61
CA GLY A 159 -12.02 -16.89 5.84
C GLY A 159 -10.51 -16.69 5.93
N ILE A 160 -10.09 -15.53 5.49
CA ILE A 160 -8.67 -15.15 5.45
C ILE A 160 -8.45 -13.85 6.22
N PHE A 161 -7.42 -13.83 7.04
CA PHE A 161 -6.88 -12.61 7.60
C PHE A 161 -5.90 -11.99 6.61
N ILE A 162 -6.14 -10.74 6.25
CA ILE A 162 -5.37 -9.99 5.27
C ILE A 162 -4.55 -8.90 5.96
N ASP A 163 -3.49 -8.49 5.30
CA ASP A 163 -2.68 -7.32 5.67
C ASP A 163 -3.54 -6.05 5.62
N LYS A 164 -3.62 -5.34 6.72
CA LYS A 164 -4.49 -4.17 6.86
C LYS A 164 -4.13 -3.01 5.94
N LEU A 165 -2.89 -2.93 5.45
CA LEU A 165 -2.45 -1.89 4.52
C LEU A 165 -2.55 -2.34 3.07
N SER A 166 -1.95 -3.49 2.75
CA SER A 166 -1.84 -3.95 1.37
C SER A 166 -3.03 -4.77 0.88
N GLY A 167 -3.86 -5.30 1.79
CA GLY A 167 -4.95 -6.22 1.46
C GLY A 167 -4.50 -7.63 1.04
N ARG A 168 -3.19 -7.94 1.16
CA ARG A 168 -2.67 -9.27 0.81
C ARG A 168 -3.04 -10.31 1.84
N PRO A 169 -3.36 -11.57 1.42
CA PRO A 169 -3.70 -12.64 2.35
C PRO A 169 -2.50 -13.02 3.22
N LEU A 170 -2.69 -13.20 4.50
CA LEU A 170 -1.64 -13.55 5.45
C LEU A 170 -1.86 -14.87 6.16
N PHE A 171 -3.07 -15.11 6.70
CA PHE A 171 -3.39 -16.31 7.49
C PHE A 171 -4.80 -16.80 7.18
N ASP A 172 -4.94 -18.10 6.93
CA ASP A 172 -6.25 -18.75 6.76
C ASP A 172 -6.76 -19.26 8.10
N THR A 173 -8.04 -19.09 8.37
CA THR A 173 -8.73 -19.61 9.57
C THR A 173 -8.65 -21.12 9.70
N ALA A 174 -8.45 -21.86 8.59
CA ALA A 174 -8.22 -23.31 8.62
C ALA A 174 -7.02 -23.73 9.46
N TYR A 175 -6.05 -22.83 9.65
CA TYR A 175 -4.83 -23.06 10.43
C TYR A 175 -4.84 -22.34 11.77
N ARG A 176 -5.97 -21.70 12.13
CA ARG A 176 -6.13 -21.02 13.41
C ARG A 176 -6.39 -22.04 14.52
N PHE A 177 -5.82 -21.77 15.69
CA PHE A 177 -6.11 -22.52 16.92
C PHE A 177 -6.09 -21.61 18.14
N ASP A 178 -6.75 -22.04 19.21
CA ASP A 178 -6.75 -21.31 20.46
C ASP A 178 -5.56 -21.72 21.34
N SER A 179 -4.54 -20.90 21.35
CA SER A 179 -3.33 -21.09 22.17
C SER A 179 -3.50 -20.63 23.63
N LYS A 180 -4.63 -20.05 24.00
CA LYS A 180 -4.87 -19.41 25.31
C LYS A 180 -3.91 -18.26 25.63
N SER A 181 -3.12 -17.81 24.67
CA SER A 181 -2.14 -16.73 24.86
C SER A 181 -2.77 -15.35 24.92
N GLY A 182 -3.94 -15.16 24.31
CA GLY A 182 -4.63 -13.87 24.17
C GLY A 182 -4.27 -13.11 22.90
N TRP A 183 -3.57 -13.77 21.97
CA TRP A 183 -3.29 -13.33 20.61
C TRP A 183 -3.79 -14.36 19.60
N LEU A 184 -4.07 -13.93 18.37
CA LEU A 184 -4.40 -14.85 17.29
C LEU A 184 -3.23 -15.82 17.04
N SER A 185 -3.53 -17.09 16.90
CA SER A 185 -2.51 -18.12 16.75
C SER A 185 -2.84 -19.03 15.57
N PHE A 186 -1.81 -19.25 14.72
CA PHE A 186 -1.91 -20.08 13.52
C PHE A 186 -0.74 -21.06 13.45
N THR A 187 -0.94 -22.21 12.82
CA THR A 187 0.11 -23.19 12.60
C THR A 187 0.94 -22.92 11.35
N GLN A 188 0.42 -22.14 10.42
CA GLN A 188 1.14 -21.71 9.21
C GLN A 188 0.54 -20.45 8.60
N PRO A 189 1.32 -19.63 7.89
CA PRO A 189 0.83 -18.51 7.09
C PRO A 189 0.40 -18.96 5.68
N VAL A 190 -0.17 -18.02 4.91
CA VAL A 190 -0.29 -18.15 3.46
C VAL A 190 1.11 -18.13 2.83
N ALA A 191 1.37 -19.06 1.91
CA ALA A 191 2.68 -19.25 1.33
C ALA A 191 3.22 -17.97 0.64
N ASN A 192 4.46 -17.62 0.94
CA ASN A 192 5.19 -16.47 0.37
C ASN A 192 4.60 -15.08 0.70
N GLU A 193 3.68 -14.97 1.65
CA GLU A 193 3.09 -13.68 2.03
C GLU A 193 3.67 -13.11 3.33
N VAL A 194 4.42 -13.90 4.08
CA VAL A 194 5.17 -13.45 5.25
C VAL A 194 6.64 -13.86 5.16
N TYR A 195 7.50 -13.15 5.89
CA TYR A 195 8.89 -13.52 6.04
C TYR A 195 9.34 -13.38 7.50
N GLU A 196 10.44 -14.07 7.83
CA GLU A 196 11.02 -14.13 9.15
C GLU A 196 12.22 -13.19 9.28
N LYS A 197 12.34 -12.53 10.42
CA LYS A 197 13.46 -11.67 10.77
C LYS A 197 13.88 -11.96 12.22
N ILE A 198 15.17 -11.97 12.52
CA ILE A 198 15.65 -12.12 13.89
C ILE A 198 15.38 -10.82 14.66
N ASP A 199 14.68 -10.93 15.78
CA ASP A 199 14.43 -9.86 16.73
C ASP A 199 15.24 -10.11 18.00
N THR A 200 16.13 -9.17 18.32
CA THR A 200 16.98 -9.20 19.53
C THR A 200 16.57 -8.16 20.57
N SER A 201 15.42 -7.57 20.43
CA SER A 201 14.92 -6.56 21.35
C SER A 201 14.68 -7.12 22.77
N TYR A 202 14.68 -6.26 23.76
CA TYR A 202 14.46 -6.58 25.18
C TYR A 202 15.34 -7.69 25.76
N GLY A 203 16.55 -7.90 25.17
CA GLY A 203 17.49 -8.94 25.64
C GLY A 203 17.05 -10.38 25.35
N MET A 204 16.05 -10.57 24.50
CA MET A 204 15.58 -11.87 24.01
C MET A 204 15.95 -12.05 22.55
N THR A 205 16.10 -13.32 22.12
CA THR A 205 16.20 -13.63 20.69
C THR A 205 14.92 -14.34 20.28
N ARG A 206 14.19 -13.73 19.36
CA ARG A 206 12.91 -14.24 18.84
C ARG A 206 12.92 -14.18 17.32
N THR A 207 11.97 -14.87 16.69
CA THR A 207 11.75 -14.77 15.25
C THR A 207 10.52 -13.91 15.00
N GLU A 208 10.75 -12.69 14.52
CA GLU A 208 9.72 -11.74 14.11
C GLU A 208 9.10 -12.19 12.78
N ILE A 209 7.79 -11.99 12.64
CA ILE A 209 7.04 -12.21 11.40
C ILE A 209 6.62 -10.87 10.84
N ARG A 210 6.93 -10.64 9.56
CA ARG A 210 6.59 -9.43 8.82
C ARG A 210 5.84 -9.76 7.52
N SER A 211 5.02 -8.83 7.05
CA SER A 211 4.36 -8.93 5.75
C SER A 211 5.37 -8.74 4.60
N VAL A 212 5.33 -9.61 3.58
CA VAL A 212 6.17 -9.46 2.38
C VAL A 212 5.75 -8.23 1.57
N SER A 213 4.47 -7.88 1.55
CA SER A 213 3.93 -6.81 0.71
C SER A 213 4.14 -5.42 1.29
N SER A 214 3.86 -5.22 2.57
CA SER A 214 3.86 -3.90 3.23
C SER A 214 5.02 -3.69 4.21
N ASP A 215 5.76 -4.75 4.50
CA ASP A 215 6.85 -4.76 5.50
C ASP A 215 6.41 -4.42 6.93
N ILE A 216 5.12 -4.50 7.25
CA ILE A 216 4.66 -4.26 8.62
C ILE A 216 4.98 -5.42 9.54
N HIS A 217 5.24 -5.10 10.80
CA HIS A 217 5.35 -6.08 11.87
C HIS A 217 4.00 -6.76 12.12
N LEU A 218 3.98 -8.09 12.14
CA LEU A 218 2.77 -8.89 12.37
C LEU A 218 2.78 -9.56 13.74
N GLY A 219 3.92 -9.97 14.24
CA GLY A 219 4.07 -10.73 15.48
C GLY A 219 5.34 -11.57 15.49
N HIS A 220 5.28 -12.74 16.12
CA HIS A 220 6.42 -13.64 16.26
C HIS A 220 6.00 -15.10 16.04
N VAL A 221 6.94 -15.94 15.64
CA VAL A 221 6.77 -17.40 15.57
C VAL A 221 7.55 -18.11 16.68
N PHE A 222 6.95 -19.16 17.23
CA PHE A 222 7.48 -20.00 18.31
C PHE A 222 7.36 -21.48 17.93
N ASN A 223 8.19 -22.32 18.55
CA ASN A 223 8.22 -23.78 18.31
C ASN A 223 7.35 -24.55 19.32
N ASP A 224 6.28 -23.95 19.81
CA ASP A 224 5.42 -24.50 20.88
C ASP A 224 3.95 -24.65 20.44
N GLY A 225 3.71 -24.79 19.15
CA GLY A 225 2.38 -25.03 18.59
C GLY A 225 1.90 -26.48 18.75
N PRO A 226 0.65 -26.77 18.37
CA PRO A 226 0.07 -28.09 18.51
C PRO A 226 0.76 -29.12 17.60
N ASN A 227 0.85 -30.36 18.08
CA ASN A 227 1.42 -31.50 17.33
C ASN A 227 2.84 -31.26 16.79
N GLY A 228 3.65 -30.44 17.46
CA GLY A 228 5.01 -30.12 17.02
C GLY A 228 5.11 -29.13 15.87
N LEU A 229 4.00 -28.50 15.48
CA LEU A 229 3.96 -27.42 14.50
C LEU A 229 4.38 -26.09 15.12
N PRO A 230 4.81 -25.11 14.34
CA PRO A 230 5.07 -23.77 14.85
C PRO A 230 3.78 -23.08 15.31
N ARG A 231 3.92 -22.08 16.17
CA ARG A 231 2.86 -21.15 16.56
C ARG A 231 3.20 -19.74 16.11
N TYR A 232 2.51 -19.29 15.08
CA TYR A 232 2.53 -17.89 14.66
C TYR A 232 1.59 -17.09 15.56
N CYS A 233 2.16 -16.27 16.44
CA CYS A 233 1.45 -15.42 17.41
C CYS A 233 1.33 -14.02 16.83
N ILE A 234 0.12 -13.65 16.38
CA ILE A 234 -0.09 -12.52 15.49
C ILE A 234 -0.95 -11.45 16.15
N ASN A 235 -0.53 -10.20 15.99
CA ASN A 235 -1.26 -9.01 16.43
C ASN A 235 -2.52 -8.81 15.59
N ALA A 236 -3.65 -8.65 16.24
CA ALA A 236 -4.95 -8.53 15.57
C ALA A 236 -5.17 -7.13 14.96
N THR A 237 -4.57 -6.08 15.54
CA THR A 237 -4.80 -4.69 15.14
C THR A 237 -4.25 -4.36 13.75
N VAL A 238 -3.30 -5.14 13.24
CA VAL A 238 -2.69 -4.98 11.91
C VAL A 238 -3.33 -5.86 10.83
N LEU A 239 -4.39 -6.57 11.17
CA LEU A 239 -5.14 -7.44 10.28
C LEU A 239 -6.52 -6.87 9.94
N GLU A 240 -7.07 -7.31 8.82
CA GLU A 240 -8.49 -7.27 8.47
C GLU A 240 -8.95 -8.70 8.18
N PHE A 241 -10.25 -8.95 8.28
CA PHE A 241 -10.82 -10.28 8.04
C PHE A 241 -11.76 -10.27 6.84
N VAL A 242 -11.58 -11.23 5.93
CA VAL A 242 -12.43 -11.44 4.76
C VAL A 242 -13.06 -12.82 4.85
N PRO A 243 -14.40 -12.93 4.90
CA PRO A 243 -15.10 -14.21 4.92
C PRO A 243 -14.85 -15.04 3.65
N ARG A 244 -14.83 -16.36 3.77
CA ARG A 244 -14.71 -17.24 2.61
C ARG A 244 -15.96 -17.09 1.72
N GLY A 245 -15.74 -16.83 0.43
CA GLY A 245 -16.79 -16.53 -0.54
C GLY A 245 -16.87 -15.05 -0.94
N GLU A 246 -16.13 -14.17 -0.24
CA GLU A 246 -15.95 -12.77 -0.59
C GLU A 246 -14.48 -12.45 -1.02
N VAL A 247 -13.67 -13.52 -1.20
CA VAL A 247 -12.27 -13.46 -1.61
C VAL A 247 -12.14 -13.51 -3.12
#